data_8338f2000e342e9539fc60e8fb752d6b
#
_entry.id   8338f2000e342e9539fc60e8fb752d6b
#
_cell.length_a   1.000
_cell.length_b   1.000
_cell.length_c   1.000
_cell.angle_alpha   90.00
_cell.angle_beta   90.00
_cell.angle_gamma   90.00
#
_symmetry.space_group_name_H-M   'P 1'
#
loop_
_entity.id
_entity.type
_entity.pdbx_description
1 polymer ?
#
loop_
_entity_poly.entity_id
_entity_poly.type
_entity_poly.pdbx_seq_one_letter_code
_entity_poly.pdbx_strand_id
1 'polypeptide(L)'
;MENFEKKSLPTEIYPNEPEKKEVGFEVLKTPEISICEEREAQLLSFILKVKNPEWGNDDTPLAVDVKNHFSKNPLSYEVSGFLDEIRALQKDGVDEEVLYTLAFTYGHPERNEGAFEMITKHKSYIENPQELQQKLFHVLEVFDQSFSSLPLAEKLRLEIEKDKKAHGEILDETKARIEKLIAFFKPDSKTTGVRKISLMPTDPLDRINIGSAFVFGEELVLKTHIDNPDNLEHEFSHSIINPIVEKLSQQLTDEQKEKISQLANKKLKQDYGDEYFSLLCEEFIRTYNDVFKKGEKPQSYEDFARKISGISEEQFQKFLAQSESLKARCVELEITTIEDFKNKSQEYFERFEKNQLRDLIFEIYQEYSNRPDNETENFERFVLAKFSARI
;
A
#
# COMPACT_ATOMS: atom_id res chain seq x y z
N MET A 1 -25.80 -81.99 22.22
CA MET A 1 -26.40 -80.82 21.54
C MET A 1 -26.27 -79.62 22.49
N GLU A 2 -25.17 -78.92 22.39
CA GLU A 2 -24.89 -77.77 23.25
C GLU A 2 -25.35 -76.50 22.52
N ASN A 3 -26.17 -75.71 23.19
CA ASN A 3 -26.67 -74.45 22.76
C ASN A 3 -25.56 -73.39 22.87
N PHE A 4 -25.10 -72.86 21.77
CA PHE A 4 -24.25 -71.63 21.71
C PHE A 4 -25.15 -70.42 21.77
N GLU A 5 -25.20 -69.71 22.89
CA GLU A 5 -25.73 -68.36 23.03
C GLU A 5 -24.80 -67.38 22.31
N LYS A 6 -25.33 -66.67 21.31
CA LYS A 6 -24.68 -65.52 20.69
C LYS A 6 -24.71 -64.34 21.68
N LYS A 7 -23.55 -64.05 22.30
CA LYS A 7 -23.34 -62.77 22.98
C LYS A 7 -23.28 -61.66 21.95
N SER A 8 -24.22 -60.72 21.98
CA SER A 8 -24.18 -59.45 21.26
C SER A 8 -23.06 -58.60 21.83
N LEU A 9 -22.15 -58.15 20.93
CA LEU A 9 -21.12 -57.16 21.23
C LEU A 9 -21.77 -55.79 21.55
N PRO A 10 -21.25 -55.02 22.53
CA PRO A 10 -21.75 -53.68 22.81
C PRO A 10 -21.45 -52.76 21.63
N THR A 11 -22.48 -52.05 21.21
CA THR A 11 -22.37 -50.96 20.21
C THR A 11 -21.50 -49.87 20.83
N GLU A 12 -20.29 -49.66 20.27
CA GLU A 12 -19.45 -48.51 20.61
C GLU A 12 -20.21 -47.25 20.28
N ILE A 13 -20.57 -46.48 21.32
CA ILE A 13 -21.10 -45.14 21.21
C ILE A 13 -19.91 -44.23 20.87
N TYR A 14 -19.73 -43.94 19.60
CA TYR A 14 -18.83 -42.85 19.20
C TYR A 14 -19.35 -41.57 19.85
N PRO A 15 -18.50 -40.81 20.57
CA PRO A 15 -18.90 -39.50 21.06
C PRO A 15 -19.29 -38.65 19.88
N ASN A 16 -20.47 -38.07 19.90
CA ASN A 16 -20.90 -37.07 18.91
C ASN A 16 -19.80 -36.03 18.75
N GLU A 17 -19.28 -35.89 17.54
CA GLU A 17 -18.42 -34.74 17.21
C GLU A 17 -19.15 -33.47 17.69
N PRO A 18 -18.44 -32.56 18.39
CA PRO A 18 -19.07 -31.33 18.82
C PRO A 18 -19.56 -30.61 17.54
N GLU A 19 -20.87 -30.31 17.52
CA GLU A 19 -21.44 -29.42 16.47
C GLU A 19 -20.51 -28.24 16.33
N LYS A 20 -19.83 -28.15 15.18
CA LYS A 20 -19.11 -26.92 14.78
C LYS A 20 -20.17 -25.86 14.71
N LYS A 21 -20.33 -25.07 15.78
CA LYS A 21 -21.06 -23.83 15.74
C LYS A 21 -20.36 -23.00 14.64
N GLU A 22 -21.01 -22.87 13.50
CA GLU A 22 -20.63 -21.88 12.50
C GLU A 22 -20.62 -20.53 13.22
N VAL A 23 -19.44 -20.07 13.58
CA VAL A 23 -19.25 -18.70 14.07
C VAL A 23 -19.44 -17.84 12.84
N GLY A 24 -20.66 -17.35 12.64
CA GLY A 24 -20.96 -16.41 11.59
C GLY A 24 -19.99 -15.21 11.69
N PHE A 25 -19.44 -14.77 10.57
CA PHE A 25 -18.69 -13.53 10.52
C PHE A 25 -19.67 -12.38 10.21
N GLU A 26 -19.34 -11.18 10.69
CA GLU A 26 -20.07 -9.97 10.39
C GLU A 26 -19.29 -9.20 9.32
N VAL A 27 -19.90 -9.01 8.15
CA VAL A 27 -19.27 -8.23 7.07
C VAL A 27 -19.08 -6.78 7.51
N LEU A 28 -17.89 -6.23 7.24
CA LEU A 28 -17.57 -4.84 7.49
C LEU A 28 -18.63 -3.93 6.84
N LYS A 29 -19.18 -3.00 7.61
CA LYS A 29 -20.00 -1.92 7.05
C LYS A 29 -19.08 -0.89 6.39
N THR A 30 -19.60 -0.22 5.38
CA THR A 30 -18.88 0.91 4.76
C THR A 30 -18.48 1.91 5.83
N PRO A 31 -17.17 2.20 5.98
CA PRO A 31 -16.70 3.17 6.96
C PRO A 31 -17.24 4.58 6.69
N GLU A 32 -17.32 5.40 7.72
CA GLU A 32 -17.52 6.84 7.56
C GLU A 32 -16.31 7.45 6.85
N ILE A 33 -16.53 8.24 5.81
CA ILE A 33 -15.46 8.86 5.04
C ILE A 33 -15.54 10.37 5.21
N SER A 34 -14.45 10.99 5.63
CA SER A 34 -14.34 12.44 5.82
C SER A 34 -13.01 12.95 5.26
N ILE A 35 -12.97 14.23 4.90
CA ILE A 35 -11.72 14.91 4.53
C ILE A 35 -11.15 15.52 5.81
N CYS A 36 -9.89 15.24 6.10
CA CYS A 36 -9.19 15.78 7.26
C CYS A 36 -8.14 16.80 6.82
N GLU A 37 -7.71 17.63 7.78
CA GLU A 37 -6.61 18.56 7.63
C GLU A 37 -5.55 18.22 8.67
N GLU A 38 -4.37 17.80 8.19
CA GLU A 38 -3.27 17.31 9.00
C GLU A 38 -2.09 18.28 8.85
N ARG A 39 -2.20 19.45 9.48
CA ARG A 39 -1.22 20.54 9.33
C ARG A 39 0.19 20.10 9.70
N GLU A 40 0.35 19.34 10.76
CA GLU A 40 1.66 18.92 11.27
C GLU A 40 2.34 17.94 10.31
N ALA A 41 1.59 17.06 9.67
CA ALA A 41 2.11 16.19 8.61
C ALA A 41 2.57 17.02 7.39
N GLN A 42 1.88 18.10 7.06
CA GLN A 42 2.26 19.02 6.00
C GLN A 42 3.51 19.84 6.36
N LEU A 43 3.62 20.31 7.62
CA LEU A 43 4.82 20.99 8.11
C LEU A 43 6.03 20.06 8.10
N LEU A 44 5.83 18.78 8.44
CA LEU A 44 6.89 17.76 8.33
C LEU A 44 7.43 17.67 6.91
N SER A 45 6.57 17.68 5.90
CA SER A 45 7.02 17.70 4.49
C SER A 45 7.91 18.87 4.17
N PHE A 46 7.56 20.09 4.66
CA PHE A 46 8.41 21.25 4.49
C PHE A 46 9.76 21.09 5.17
N ILE A 47 9.78 20.56 6.39
CA ILE A 47 11.02 20.27 7.13
C ILE A 47 11.90 19.30 6.34
N LEU A 48 11.33 18.21 5.84
CA LEU A 48 12.04 17.21 5.04
C LEU A 48 12.59 17.83 3.75
N LYS A 49 11.80 18.67 3.05
CA LYS A 49 12.22 19.37 1.83
C LYS A 49 13.35 20.38 2.08
N VAL A 50 13.28 21.14 3.16
CA VAL A 50 14.32 22.12 3.51
C VAL A 50 15.62 21.43 3.88
N LYS A 51 15.57 20.29 4.59
CA LYS A 51 16.76 19.50 4.96
C LYS A 51 17.36 18.72 3.82
N ASN A 52 16.53 18.22 2.93
CA ASN A 52 16.93 17.51 1.74
C ASN A 52 16.22 18.12 0.53
N PRO A 53 16.85 19.06 -0.18
CA PRO A 53 16.22 19.73 -1.33
C PRO A 53 15.78 18.77 -2.44
N GLU A 54 16.34 17.58 -2.52
CA GLU A 54 15.95 16.54 -3.48
C GLU A 54 14.77 15.68 -2.97
N TRP A 55 14.35 15.88 -1.72
CA TRP A 55 13.17 15.19 -1.17
C TRP A 55 11.88 15.75 -1.80
N GLY A 56 10.95 14.87 -2.08
CA GLY A 56 9.64 15.27 -2.55
C GLY A 56 9.57 15.51 -4.06
N ASN A 57 8.47 16.11 -4.47
CA ASN A 57 8.17 16.42 -5.86
C ASN A 57 8.65 17.84 -6.21
N ASP A 58 9.57 17.96 -7.18
CA ASP A 58 10.06 19.25 -7.67
C ASP A 58 9.20 19.84 -8.80
N ASP A 59 8.20 19.11 -9.28
CA ASP A 59 7.39 19.52 -10.43
C ASP A 59 6.25 20.48 -10.06
N THR A 60 5.94 20.63 -8.77
CA THR A 60 4.90 21.55 -8.31
C THR A 60 5.44 22.96 -8.12
N PRO A 61 4.65 24.01 -8.44
CA PRO A 61 5.06 25.40 -8.23
C PRO A 61 5.44 25.69 -6.76
N LEU A 62 4.74 25.05 -5.80
CA LEU A 62 5.03 25.22 -4.38
C LEU A 62 6.38 24.59 -4.01
N ALA A 63 6.70 23.39 -4.50
CA ALA A 63 7.99 22.74 -4.25
C ALA A 63 9.16 23.56 -4.79
N VAL A 64 9.01 24.13 -6.00
CA VAL A 64 9.98 25.04 -6.60
C VAL A 64 10.15 26.31 -5.74
N ASP A 65 9.05 26.89 -5.26
CA ASP A 65 9.09 28.08 -4.41
C ASP A 65 9.77 27.80 -3.07
N VAL A 66 9.51 26.66 -2.43
CA VAL A 66 10.18 26.22 -1.19
C VAL A 66 11.69 26.12 -1.42
N LYS A 67 12.12 25.39 -2.44
CA LYS A 67 13.54 25.23 -2.80
C LYS A 67 14.20 26.59 -3.04
N ASN A 68 13.58 27.47 -3.83
CA ASN A 68 14.09 28.80 -4.14
C ASN A 68 14.13 29.72 -2.92
N HIS A 69 13.15 29.65 -2.03
CA HIS A 69 13.10 30.47 -0.83
C HIS A 69 14.23 30.10 0.13
N PHE A 70 14.33 28.84 0.52
CA PHE A 70 15.28 28.39 1.55
C PHE A 70 16.74 28.34 1.05
N SER A 71 16.94 28.24 -0.25
CA SER A 71 18.30 28.40 -0.82
C SER A 71 18.86 29.84 -0.68
N LYS A 72 17.97 30.84 -0.61
CA LYS A 72 18.35 32.27 -0.51
C LYS A 72 18.20 32.84 0.90
N ASN A 73 17.30 32.25 1.68
CA ASN A 73 16.94 32.71 3.03
C ASN A 73 17.11 31.53 4.00
N PRO A 74 18.33 31.21 4.40
CA PRO A 74 18.55 30.10 5.31
C PRO A 74 17.78 30.33 6.62
N LEU A 75 17.27 29.25 7.19
CA LEU A 75 16.60 29.27 8.47
C LEU A 75 17.52 29.81 9.57
N SER A 76 16.93 30.38 10.62
CA SER A 76 17.67 30.78 11.81
C SER A 76 18.47 29.62 12.40
N TYR A 77 19.53 29.92 13.12
CA TYR A 77 20.35 28.88 13.77
C TYR A 77 19.54 27.97 14.67
N GLU A 78 18.57 28.54 15.39
CA GLU A 78 17.66 27.80 16.26
C GLU A 78 16.84 26.78 15.48
N VAL A 79 16.13 27.21 14.41
CA VAL A 79 15.34 26.32 13.57
C VAL A 79 16.22 25.30 12.88
N SER A 80 17.41 25.69 12.42
CA SER A 80 18.36 24.75 11.80
C SER A 80 18.79 23.65 12.75
N GLY A 81 18.98 23.95 14.05
CA GLY A 81 19.32 22.97 15.06
C GLY A 81 18.23 21.88 15.21
N PHE A 82 16.96 22.29 15.25
CA PHE A 82 15.85 21.34 15.28
C PHE A 82 15.74 20.49 14.00
N LEU A 83 16.03 21.08 12.85
CA LEU A 83 16.09 20.31 11.59
C LEU A 83 17.23 19.30 11.59
N ASP A 84 18.35 19.57 12.28
CA ASP A 84 19.43 18.61 12.45
C ASP A 84 19.03 17.44 13.36
N GLU A 85 18.17 17.65 14.37
CA GLU A 85 17.57 16.55 15.13
C GLU A 85 16.75 15.62 14.24
N ILE A 86 15.84 16.15 13.39
CA ILE A 86 15.09 15.32 12.43
C ILE A 86 16.03 14.49 11.57
N ARG A 87 17.11 15.07 11.08
CA ARG A 87 18.11 14.35 10.29
C ARG A 87 18.84 13.27 11.08
N ALA A 88 19.12 13.52 12.34
CA ALA A 88 19.74 12.52 13.23
C ALA A 88 18.77 11.34 13.43
N LEU A 89 17.48 11.60 13.68
CA LEU A 89 16.47 10.57 13.83
C LEU A 89 16.38 9.67 12.58
N GLN A 90 16.41 10.26 11.37
CA GLN A 90 16.42 9.49 10.13
C GLN A 90 17.68 8.61 9.98
N LYS A 91 18.85 9.10 10.41
CA LYS A 91 20.10 8.32 10.39
C LYS A 91 20.10 7.17 11.39
N ASP A 92 19.40 7.32 12.50
CA ASP A 92 19.24 6.29 13.52
C ASP A 92 18.24 5.19 13.12
N GLY A 93 17.76 5.22 11.86
CA GLY A 93 16.85 4.22 11.31
C GLY A 93 15.39 4.61 11.39
N VAL A 94 15.07 5.83 11.86
CA VAL A 94 13.70 6.36 11.82
C VAL A 94 13.38 6.75 10.37
N ASP A 95 12.48 6.00 9.75
CA ASP A 95 12.01 6.29 8.40
C ASP A 95 10.92 7.37 8.37
N GLU A 96 10.60 7.84 7.16
CA GLU A 96 9.58 8.87 6.96
C GLU A 96 8.20 8.40 7.40
N GLU A 97 7.88 7.11 7.24
CA GLU A 97 6.61 6.52 7.66
C GLU A 97 6.39 6.69 9.17
N VAL A 98 7.44 6.44 9.98
CA VAL A 98 7.39 6.66 11.44
C VAL A 98 7.16 8.12 11.77
N LEU A 99 7.89 9.02 11.10
CA LEU A 99 7.73 10.47 11.35
C LEU A 99 6.32 10.94 10.98
N TYR A 100 5.76 10.51 9.85
CA TYR A 100 4.38 10.82 9.48
C TYR A 100 3.37 10.21 10.45
N THR A 101 3.55 8.95 10.85
CA THR A 101 2.69 8.30 11.85
C THR A 101 2.62 9.12 13.13
N LEU A 102 3.76 9.59 13.63
CA LEU A 102 3.80 10.43 14.82
C LEU A 102 3.20 11.83 14.57
N ALA A 103 3.46 12.45 13.42
CA ALA A 103 2.90 13.75 13.08
C ALA A 103 1.35 13.73 13.05
N PHE A 104 0.74 12.65 12.57
CA PHE A 104 -0.71 12.45 12.56
C PHE A 104 -1.34 12.32 13.94
N THR A 105 -0.56 12.14 14.98
CA THR A 105 -1.06 12.09 16.36
C THR A 105 -1.11 13.47 17.03
N TYR A 106 -0.53 14.50 16.41
CA TYR A 106 -0.56 15.86 16.96
C TYR A 106 -2.02 16.40 16.98
N GLY A 107 -2.46 16.88 18.13
CA GLY A 107 -3.85 17.30 18.31
C GLY A 107 -4.88 16.16 18.36
N HIS A 108 -4.44 14.91 18.15
CA HIS A 108 -5.27 13.71 18.12
C HIS A 108 -4.79 12.66 19.13
N PRO A 109 -4.93 12.90 20.44
CA PRO A 109 -4.42 11.99 21.47
C PRO A 109 -5.05 10.58 21.39
N GLU A 110 -6.23 10.45 20.81
CA GLU A 110 -6.90 9.17 20.55
C GLU A 110 -6.14 8.28 19.56
N ARG A 111 -5.27 8.83 18.72
CA ARG A 111 -4.45 8.10 17.77
C ARG A 111 -3.15 7.56 18.38
N ASN A 112 -2.74 8.03 19.56
CA ASN A 112 -1.46 7.69 20.16
C ASN A 112 -1.28 6.18 20.39
N GLU A 113 -2.30 5.51 20.93
CA GLU A 113 -2.22 4.08 21.21
C GLU A 113 -1.94 3.28 19.94
N GLY A 114 -2.72 3.52 18.89
CA GLY A 114 -2.52 2.83 17.60
C GLY A 114 -1.17 3.15 16.95
N ALA A 115 -0.70 4.41 17.02
CA ALA A 115 0.59 4.80 16.50
C ALA A 115 1.75 4.08 17.22
N PHE A 116 1.71 4.05 18.56
CA PHE A 116 2.76 3.41 19.35
C PHE A 116 2.75 1.89 19.19
N GLU A 117 1.58 1.27 19.11
CA GLU A 117 1.45 -0.16 18.84
C GLU A 117 2.05 -0.51 17.48
N MET A 118 1.70 0.23 16.43
CA MET A 118 2.23 0.03 15.08
C MET A 118 3.75 0.17 15.06
N ILE A 119 4.30 1.25 15.63
CA ILE A 119 5.74 1.48 15.67
C ILE A 119 6.44 0.37 16.46
N THR A 120 5.93 0.01 17.63
CA THR A 120 6.55 -1.04 18.48
C THR A 120 6.53 -2.41 17.78
N LYS A 121 5.44 -2.72 17.07
CA LYS A 121 5.28 -4.01 16.39
C LYS A 121 6.17 -4.12 15.14
N HIS A 122 6.26 -3.07 14.33
CA HIS A 122 6.89 -3.13 13.01
C HIS A 122 8.26 -2.46 12.93
N LYS A 123 8.59 -1.61 13.88
CA LYS A 123 9.84 -0.84 13.97
C LYS A 123 10.49 -1.03 15.33
N SER A 124 10.74 -2.29 15.70
CA SER A 124 11.22 -2.69 17.04
C SER A 124 12.56 -2.07 17.47
N TYR A 125 13.28 -1.45 16.55
CA TYR A 125 14.48 -0.67 16.83
C TYR A 125 14.20 0.69 17.47
N ILE A 126 12.93 1.14 17.51
CA ILE A 126 12.51 2.37 18.18
C ILE A 126 12.08 2.00 19.60
N GLU A 127 12.99 2.21 20.55
CA GLU A 127 12.79 1.82 21.95
C GLU A 127 11.74 2.68 22.68
N ASN A 128 11.64 3.96 22.31
CA ASN A 128 10.76 4.92 22.99
C ASN A 128 9.99 5.81 21.99
N PRO A 129 8.88 5.32 21.42
CA PRO A 129 8.08 6.11 20.48
C PRO A 129 7.52 7.41 21.07
N GLN A 130 7.24 7.45 22.37
CA GLN A 130 6.72 8.64 23.05
C GLN A 130 7.76 9.76 23.12
N GLU A 131 9.02 9.43 23.39
CA GLU A 131 10.11 10.42 23.41
C GLU A 131 10.36 10.97 22.00
N LEU A 132 10.36 10.09 21.00
CA LEU A 132 10.49 10.48 19.60
C LEU A 132 9.36 11.42 19.18
N GLN A 133 8.11 11.12 19.58
CA GLN A 133 6.95 11.97 19.32
C GLN A 133 7.12 13.38 19.95
N GLN A 134 7.55 13.45 21.21
CA GLN A 134 7.77 14.73 21.88
C GLN A 134 8.82 15.60 21.19
N LYS A 135 9.92 14.98 20.76
CA LYS A 135 10.97 15.67 19.99
C LYS A 135 10.43 16.18 18.65
N LEU A 136 9.70 15.34 17.93
CA LEU A 136 9.10 15.73 16.67
C LEU A 136 8.12 16.90 16.84
N PHE A 137 7.22 16.84 17.83
CA PHE A 137 6.25 17.90 18.10
C PHE A 137 6.93 19.22 18.41
N HIS A 138 7.96 19.21 19.26
CA HIS A 138 8.75 20.39 19.54
C HIS A 138 9.38 21.00 18.27
N VAL A 139 9.94 20.17 17.40
CA VAL A 139 10.53 20.63 16.13
C VAL A 139 9.46 21.23 15.22
N LEU A 140 8.28 20.60 15.12
CA LEU A 140 7.17 21.11 14.32
C LEU A 140 6.66 22.46 14.84
N GLU A 141 6.49 22.62 16.16
CA GLU A 141 6.06 23.88 16.78
C GLU A 141 7.04 25.02 16.52
N VAL A 142 8.32 24.80 16.72
CA VAL A 142 9.36 25.80 16.48
C VAL A 142 9.42 26.19 15.00
N PHE A 143 9.31 25.20 14.11
CA PHE A 143 9.25 25.47 12.67
C PHE A 143 8.01 26.26 12.31
N ASP A 144 6.83 25.89 12.80
CA ASP A 144 5.58 26.59 12.49
C ASP A 144 5.59 28.06 12.94
N GLN A 145 6.15 28.37 14.10
CA GLN A 145 6.30 29.76 14.56
C GLN A 145 7.03 30.66 13.54
N SER A 146 8.07 30.13 12.90
CA SER A 146 8.81 30.85 11.87
C SER A 146 8.16 30.75 10.49
N PHE A 147 7.64 29.58 10.13
CA PHE A 147 7.03 29.31 8.83
C PHE A 147 5.74 30.10 8.61
N SER A 148 4.88 30.20 9.61
CA SER A 148 3.57 30.86 9.53
C SER A 148 3.67 32.35 9.11
N SER A 149 4.80 32.98 9.30
CA SER A 149 5.06 34.37 8.87
C SER A 149 5.50 34.49 7.40
N LEU A 150 5.81 33.38 6.72
CA LEU A 150 6.30 33.36 5.36
C LEU A 150 5.17 33.39 4.32
N PRO A 151 5.35 34.02 3.17
CA PRO A 151 4.40 33.92 2.04
C PRO A 151 4.12 32.48 1.59
N LEU A 152 5.05 31.56 1.85
CA LEU A 152 4.90 30.14 1.56
C LEU A 152 3.77 29.47 2.37
N ALA A 153 3.53 29.93 3.60
CA ALA A 153 2.44 29.40 4.43
C ALA A 153 1.06 29.69 3.80
N GLU A 154 0.86 30.88 3.23
CA GLU A 154 -0.37 31.20 2.51
C GLU A 154 -0.50 30.39 1.20
N LYS A 155 0.59 30.19 0.47
CA LYS A 155 0.58 29.33 -0.72
C LYS A 155 0.21 27.90 -0.38
N LEU A 156 0.79 27.34 0.69
CA LEU A 156 0.44 25.99 1.17
C LEU A 156 -1.06 25.92 1.50
N ARG A 157 -1.58 26.88 2.26
CA ARG A 157 -2.99 26.92 2.63
C ARG A 157 -3.90 26.91 1.40
N LEU A 158 -3.57 27.68 0.37
CA LEU A 158 -4.35 27.75 -0.88
C LEU A 158 -4.32 26.44 -1.67
N GLU A 159 -3.18 25.75 -1.73
CA GLU A 159 -3.08 24.43 -2.38
C GLU A 159 -3.89 23.39 -1.59
N ILE A 160 -3.81 23.38 -0.26
CA ILE A 160 -4.62 22.49 0.59
C ILE A 160 -6.12 22.71 0.37
N GLU A 161 -6.58 23.98 0.37
CA GLU A 161 -8.00 24.29 0.15
C GLU A 161 -8.48 23.85 -1.25
N LYS A 162 -7.63 23.97 -2.25
CA LYS A 162 -7.90 23.47 -3.59
C LYS A 162 -8.06 21.94 -3.60
N ASP A 163 -7.13 21.23 -2.95
CA ASP A 163 -7.16 19.77 -2.87
C ASP A 163 -8.35 19.27 -2.03
N LYS A 164 -8.66 19.92 -0.92
CA LYS A 164 -9.87 19.61 -0.11
C LYS A 164 -11.13 19.71 -0.94
N LYS A 165 -11.27 20.78 -1.73
CA LYS A 165 -12.41 20.94 -2.62
C LYS A 165 -12.49 19.82 -3.65
N ALA A 166 -11.36 19.50 -4.28
CA ALA A 166 -11.30 18.46 -5.29
C ALA A 166 -11.60 17.07 -4.69
N HIS A 167 -11.12 16.75 -3.48
CA HIS A 167 -11.51 15.52 -2.76
C HIS A 167 -13.00 15.49 -2.43
N GLY A 168 -13.59 16.63 -2.07
CA GLY A 168 -15.02 16.75 -1.84
C GLY A 168 -15.86 16.41 -3.08
N GLU A 169 -15.38 16.76 -4.26
CA GLU A 169 -16.07 16.49 -5.53
C GLU A 169 -16.10 14.99 -5.90
N ILE A 170 -15.13 14.18 -5.42
CA ILE A 170 -15.04 12.74 -5.70
C ILE A 170 -15.43 11.85 -4.50
N LEU A 171 -15.91 12.45 -3.41
CA LEU A 171 -16.19 11.71 -2.18
C LEU A 171 -17.20 10.56 -2.38
N ASP A 172 -18.26 10.82 -3.13
CA ASP A 172 -19.29 9.81 -3.44
C ASP A 172 -18.74 8.68 -4.33
N GLU A 173 -17.88 9.01 -5.29
CA GLU A 173 -17.20 8.01 -6.11
C GLU A 173 -16.27 7.16 -5.25
N THR A 174 -15.49 7.78 -4.38
CA THR A 174 -14.60 7.09 -3.43
C THR A 174 -15.38 6.10 -2.57
N LYS A 175 -16.50 6.55 -2.00
CA LYS A 175 -17.38 5.71 -1.21
C LYS A 175 -17.88 4.51 -2.01
N ALA A 176 -18.37 4.73 -3.22
CA ALA A 176 -18.87 3.66 -4.09
C ALA A 176 -17.78 2.63 -4.45
N ARG A 177 -16.52 3.06 -4.60
CA ARG A 177 -15.37 2.17 -4.84
C ARG A 177 -15.06 1.30 -3.62
N ILE A 178 -15.04 1.90 -2.42
CA ILE A 178 -14.84 1.18 -1.16
C ILE A 178 -15.97 0.18 -0.91
N GLU A 179 -17.23 0.54 -1.19
CA GLU A 179 -18.38 -0.38 -1.11
C GLU A 179 -18.21 -1.61 -2.01
N LYS A 180 -17.69 -1.42 -3.23
CA LYS A 180 -17.40 -2.54 -4.14
C LYS A 180 -16.30 -3.47 -3.61
N LEU A 181 -15.25 -2.92 -3.03
CA LEU A 181 -14.20 -3.71 -2.39
C LEU A 181 -14.76 -4.54 -1.23
N ILE A 182 -15.54 -3.92 -0.35
CA ILE A 182 -16.18 -4.58 0.79
C ILE A 182 -17.15 -5.69 0.31
N ALA A 183 -17.93 -5.41 -0.73
CA ALA A 183 -18.85 -6.39 -1.30
C ALA A 183 -18.14 -7.60 -1.90
N PHE A 184 -16.99 -7.38 -2.53
CA PHE A 184 -16.18 -8.46 -3.10
C PHE A 184 -15.46 -9.29 -2.03
N PHE A 185 -14.67 -8.66 -1.18
CA PHE A 185 -13.86 -9.37 -0.19
C PHE A 185 -14.66 -9.88 1.00
N LYS A 186 -15.82 -9.27 1.30
CA LYS A 186 -16.65 -9.56 2.48
C LYS A 186 -15.79 -9.62 3.77
N PRO A 187 -14.97 -8.59 4.06
CA PRO A 187 -14.05 -8.66 5.21
C PRO A 187 -14.84 -8.78 6.52
N ASP A 188 -14.31 -9.57 7.45
CA ASP A 188 -14.87 -9.67 8.79
C ASP A 188 -14.64 -8.36 9.55
N SER A 189 -15.71 -7.77 10.06
CA SER A 189 -15.67 -6.51 10.79
C SER A 189 -14.77 -6.54 12.03
N LYS A 190 -14.54 -7.73 12.59
CA LYS A 190 -13.65 -7.94 13.74
C LYS A 190 -12.18 -7.98 13.34
N THR A 191 -11.88 -8.37 12.10
CA THR A 191 -10.51 -8.49 11.60
C THR A 191 -10.04 -7.17 11.02
N THR A 192 -10.84 -6.54 10.17
CA THR A 192 -10.46 -5.30 9.49
C THR A 192 -10.51 -4.09 10.43
N GLY A 193 -11.48 -4.04 11.36
CA GLY A 193 -11.55 -3.00 12.40
C GLY A 193 -11.89 -1.58 11.93
N VAL A 194 -11.58 -1.21 10.70
CA VAL A 194 -11.73 0.16 10.18
C VAL A 194 -13.19 0.60 10.17
N ARG A 195 -13.48 1.69 10.90
CA ARG A 195 -14.82 2.31 11.00
C ARG A 195 -14.86 3.71 10.40
N LYS A 196 -13.72 4.36 10.31
CA LYS A 196 -13.56 5.71 9.82
C LYS A 196 -12.40 5.78 8.83
N ILE A 197 -12.59 6.51 7.73
CA ILE A 197 -11.55 6.85 6.78
C ILE A 197 -11.43 8.36 6.73
N SER A 198 -10.23 8.85 7.04
CA SER A 198 -9.88 10.25 6.96
C SER A 198 -9.01 10.47 5.72
N LEU A 199 -9.55 11.14 4.70
CA LEU A 199 -8.82 11.48 3.49
C LEU A 199 -8.00 12.75 3.74
N MET A 200 -6.69 12.62 3.73
CA MET A 200 -5.80 13.77 3.80
C MET A 200 -5.59 14.32 2.38
N PRO A 201 -5.83 15.63 2.16
CA PRO A 201 -5.42 16.29 0.93
C PRO A 201 -3.94 16.05 0.65
N THR A 202 -3.61 15.92 -0.61
CA THR A 202 -2.25 15.63 -1.04
C THR A 202 -1.27 16.65 -0.48
N ASP A 203 -0.17 16.16 -0.02
CA ASP A 203 0.98 16.97 0.30
C ASP A 203 1.68 17.41 -1.00
N PRO A 204 1.64 18.70 -1.35
CA PRO A 204 2.20 19.18 -2.61
C PRO A 204 3.73 19.07 -2.68
N LEU A 205 4.37 18.70 -1.58
CA LEU A 205 5.81 18.46 -1.50
C LEU A 205 6.17 16.98 -1.47
N ASP A 206 5.19 16.11 -1.47
CA ASP A 206 5.45 14.67 -1.39
C ASP A 206 6.23 14.16 -2.60
N ARG A 207 7.00 13.12 -2.34
CA ARG A 207 8.06 12.64 -3.22
C ARG A 207 7.59 12.15 -4.58
N ILE A 208 6.43 11.60 -4.65
CA ILE A 208 5.76 11.12 -5.86
C ILE A 208 4.33 10.94 -5.41
N ASN A 209 3.33 11.22 -6.17
CA ASN A 209 1.92 10.97 -5.94
C ASN A 209 1.61 9.54 -5.42
N ILE A 210 2.35 9.08 -4.42
CA ILE A 210 2.23 7.76 -3.81
C ILE A 210 1.19 7.89 -2.71
N GLY A 211 0.19 7.04 -2.75
CA GLY A 211 -0.72 6.82 -1.65
C GLY A 211 0.03 6.28 -0.43
N SER A 212 -0.46 6.59 0.75
CA SER A 212 0.00 6.01 2.00
C SER A 212 -1.18 5.83 2.94
N ALA A 213 -1.20 4.71 3.65
CA ALA A 213 -2.23 4.34 4.60
C ALA A 213 -1.66 4.27 6.01
N PHE A 214 -2.27 4.98 6.95
CA PHE A 214 -1.87 5.00 8.36
C PHE A 214 -3.05 4.55 9.22
N VAL A 215 -2.86 3.49 10.00
CA VAL A 215 -3.92 2.87 10.81
C VAL A 215 -3.78 3.30 12.27
N PHE A 216 -4.86 3.85 12.84
CA PHE A 216 -4.96 4.29 14.22
C PHE A 216 -6.19 3.67 14.87
N GLY A 217 -6.06 2.44 15.36
CA GLY A 217 -7.20 1.69 15.90
C GLY A 217 -8.29 1.46 14.84
N GLU A 218 -9.45 2.12 14.99
CA GLU A 218 -10.56 2.02 14.02
C GLU A 218 -10.53 3.08 12.91
N GLU A 219 -9.58 4.01 12.95
CA GLU A 219 -9.41 5.05 11.94
C GLU A 219 -8.28 4.72 10.97
N LEU A 220 -8.55 4.88 9.69
CA LEU A 220 -7.58 4.81 8.60
C LEU A 220 -7.39 6.21 8.01
N VAL A 221 -6.19 6.78 8.13
CA VAL A 221 -5.83 8.02 7.46
C VAL A 221 -5.21 7.66 6.11
N LEU A 222 -5.83 8.11 5.02
CA LEU A 222 -5.36 7.92 3.67
C LEU A 222 -4.79 9.22 3.11
N LYS A 223 -3.50 9.22 2.87
CA LYS A 223 -2.78 10.29 2.17
C LYS A 223 -2.67 9.87 0.71
N THR A 224 -3.42 10.51 -0.18
CA THR A 224 -3.46 10.10 -1.59
C THR A 224 -3.73 11.28 -2.51
N HIS A 225 -3.20 11.19 -3.74
CA HIS A 225 -3.44 12.22 -4.75
C HIS A 225 -4.82 12.05 -5.37
N ILE A 226 -5.54 13.15 -5.50
CA ILE A 226 -6.91 13.16 -6.01
C ILE A 226 -7.02 12.66 -7.45
N ASP A 227 -6.02 12.96 -8.26
CA ASP A 227 -6.02 12.59 -9.69
C ASP A 227 -5.84 11.08 -9.90
N ASN A 228 -5.61 10.32 -8.83
CA ASN A 228 -5.46 8.88 -8.90
C ASN A 228 -6.35 8.14 -7.89
N PRO A 229 -7.66 8.03 -8.17
CA PRO A 229 -8.58 7.29 -7.30
C PRO A 229 -8.26 5.80 -7.18
N ASP A 230 -7.48 5.21 -8.10
CA ASP A 230 -7.04 3.83 -8.00
C ASP A 230 -6.03 3.64 -6.85
N ASN A 231 -5.25 4.68 -6.50
CA ASN A 231 -4.40 4.65 -5.30
C ASN A 231 -5.22 4.56 -4.02
N LEU A 232 -6.36 5.23 -3.97
CA LEU A 232 -7.27 5.18 -2.82
C LEU A 232 -7.80 3.78 -2.56
N GLU A 233 -8.20 3.09 -3.62
CA GLU A 233 -8.62 1.68 -3.55
C GLU A 233 -7.45 0.78 -3.14
N HIS A 234 -6.25 1.04 -3.67
CA HIS A 234 -5.05 0.32 -3.34
C HIS A 234 -4.74 0.43 -1.84
N GLU A 235 -4.66 1.65 -1.33
CA GLU A 235 -4.35 1.92 0.08
C GLU A 235 -5.42 1.39 1.04
N PHE A 236 -6.69 1.53 0.68
CA PHE A 236 -7.76 0.92 1.48
C PHE A 236 -7.69 -0.61 1.47
N SER A 237 -7.30 -1.21 0.35
CA SER A 237 -7.15 -2.66 0.23
C SER A 237 -6.13 -3.24 1.21
N HIS A 238 -5.10 -2.47 1.61
CA HIS A 238 -4.17 -2.87 2.65
C HIS A 238 -4.87 -3.16 3.98
N SER A 239 -5.90 -2.39 4.34
CA SER A 239 -6.68 -2.62 5.57
C SER A 239 -7.45 -3.96 5.57
N ILE A 240 -7.71 -4.52 4.40
CA ILE A 240 -8.37 -5.81 4.22
C ILE A 240 -7.35 -6.94 4.06
N ILE A 241 -6.36 -6.75 3.20
CA ILE A 241 -5.43 -7.80 2.76
C ILE A 241 -4.33 -8.05 3.80
N ASN A 242 -3.76 -7.01 4.41
CA ASN A 242 -2.67 -7.20 5.38
C ASN A 242 -3.07 -8.12 6.56
N PRO A 243 -4.25 -7.97 7.20
CA PRO A 243 -4.70 -8.91 8.23
C PRO A 243 -4.88 -10.36 7.73
N ILE A 244 -5.29 -10.54 6.47
CA ILE A 244 -5.42 -11.87 5.85
C ILE A 244 -4.04 -12.50 5.68
N VAL A 245 -3.08 -11.75 5.15
CA VAL A 245 -1.70 -12.21 4.95
C VAL A 245 -1.02 -12.48 6.29
N GLU A 246 -1.28 -11.67 7.33
CA GLU A 246 -0.75 -11.91 8.68
C GLU A 246 -1.22 -13.26 9.24
N LYS A 247 -2.51 -13.58 9.12
CA LYS A 247 -3.05 -14.89 9.53
C LYS A 247 -2.50 -16.04 8.67
N LEU A 248 -2.38 -15.81 7.35
CA LEU A 248 -1.79 -16.77 6.43
C LEU A 248 -0.34 -17.05 6.79
N SER A 249 0.44 -16.03 7.15
CA SER A 249 1.84 -16.14 7.57
C SER A 249 2.07 -17.08 8.75
N GLN A 250 1.07 -17.19 9.64
CA GLN A 250 1.11 -18.11 10.78
C GLN A 250 0.91 -19.58 10.37
N GLN A 251 0.37 -19.83 9.18
CA GLN A 251 0.12 -21.17 8.64
C GLN A 251 1.22 -21.63 7.66
N LEU A 252 2.03 -20.71 7.15
CA LEU A 252 3.07 -20.99 6.18
C LEU A 252 4.34 -21.52 6.86
N THR A 253 4.92 -22.56 6.28
CA THR A 253 6.27 -23.03 6.63
C THR A 253 7.34 -22.06 6.08
N ASP A 254 8.55 -22.13 6.62
CA ASP A 254 9.66 -21.29 6.14
C ASP A 254 9.99 -21.58 4.67
N GLU A 255 9.89 -22.83 4.22
CA GLU A 255 10.06 -23.22 2.82
C GLU A 255 9.00 -22.57 1.90
N GLN A 256 7.74 -22.50 2.36
CA GLN A 256 6.67 -21.82 1.61
C GLN A 256 6.89 -20.31 1.55
N LYS A 257 7.36 -19.69 2.63
CA LYS A 257 7.71 -18.25 2.66
C LYS A 257 8.83 -17.93 1.68
N GLU A 258 9.88 -18.75 1.66
CA GLU A 258 10.97 -18.62 0.69
C GLU A 258 10.46 -18.79 -0.75
N LYS A 259 9.58 -19.76 -0.98
CA LYS A 259 8.99 -20.00 -2.30
C LYS A 259 8.15 -18.80 -2.78
N ILE A 260 7.40 -18.14 -1.92
CA ILE A 260 6.68 -16.90 -2.25
C ILE A 260 7.65 -15.84 -2.76
N SER A 261 8.76 -15.62 -2.04
CA SER A 261 9.79 -14.69 -2.48
C SER A 261 10.39 -15.09 -3.83
N GLN A 262 10.59 -16.38 -4.11
CA GLN A 262 11.10 -16.86 -5.40
C GLN A 262 10.11 -16.67 -6.55
N LEU A 263 8.80 -16.76 -6.30
CA LEU A 263 7.75 -16.60 -7.31
C LEU A 263 7.53 -15.12 -7.71
N ALA A 264 7.86 -14.19 -6.83
CA ALA A 264 7.77 -12.75 -7.08
C ALA A 264 8.78 -12.32 -8.13
N ASN A 265 8.38 -11.43 -9.05
CA ASN A 265 9.28 -10.91 -10.08
C ASN A 265 10.28 -9.89 -9.51
N LYS A 266 11.30 -9.58 -10.31
CA LYS A 266 12.38 -8.69 -9.90
C LYS A 266 11.89 -7.26 -9.65
N LYS A 267 10.89 -6.79 -10.39
CA LYS A 267 10.32 -5.45 -10.21
C LYS A 267 9.64 -5.31 -8.85
N LEU A 268 8.77 -6.26 -8.49
CA LEU A 268 8.11 -6.27 -7.19
C LEU A 268 9.14 -6.26 -6.04
N LYS A 269 10.21 -7.06 -6.18
CA LYS A 269 11.30 -7.09 -5.20
C LYS A 269 12.10 -5.79 -5.12
N GLN A 270 12.30 -5.10 -6.23
CA GLN A 270 12.97 -3.80 -6.24
C GLN A 270 12.15 -2.73 -5.53
N ASP A 271 10.82 -2.80 -5.69
CA ASP A 271 9.89 -1.83 -5.10
C ASP A 271 9.66 -2.09 -3.60
N TYR A 272 9.59 -3.37 -3.17
CA TYR A 272 9.12 -3.77 -1.83
C TYR A 272 10.12 -4.66 -1.04
N GLY A 273 11.31 -4.91 -1.57
CA GLY A 273 12.30 -5.80 -0.97
C GLY A 273 12.00 -7.28 -1.20
N ASP A 274 12.78 -8.14 -0.54
CA ASP A 274 12.68 -9.61 -0.68
C ASP A 274 11.79 -10.27 0.39
N GLU A 275 11.21 -9.49 1.29
CA GLU A 275 10.41 -10.01 2.38
C GLU A 275 9.05 -10.51 1.88
N TYR A 276 8.77 -11.80 2.08
CA TYR A 276 7.58 -12.48 1.57
C TYR A 276 6.26 -11.81 1.97
N PHE A 277 6.19 -11.20 3.18
CA PHE A 277 4.96 -10.57 3.68
C PHE A 277 4.58 -9.37 2.83
N SER A 278 5.52 -8.44 2.63
CA SER A 278 5.29 -7.24 1.80
C SER A 278 5.00 -7.63 0.35
N LEU A 279 5.77 -8.58 -0.20
CA LEU A 279 5.54 -9.08 -1.57
C LEU A 279 4.14 -9.68 -1.74
N LEU A 280 3.66 -10.42 -0.75
CA LEU A 280 2.37 -11.08 -0.81
C LEU A 280 1.21 -10.08 -0.66
N CYS A 281 1.31 -9.14 0.29
CA CYS A 281 0.33 -8.07 0.46
C CYS A 281 0.16 -7.27 -0.83
N GLU A 282 1.25 -6.78 -1.37
CA GLU A 282 1.27 -5.97 -2.59
C GLU A 282 0.74 -6.74 -3.80
N GLU A 283 1.15 -8.00 -3.96
CA GLU A 283 0.72 -8.76 -5.13
C GLU A 283 -0.77 -9.13 -5.07
N PHE A 284 -1.33 -9.41 -3.90
CA PHE A 284 -2.78 -9.57 -3.76
C PHE A 284 -3.52 -8.30 -4.21
N ILE A 285 -3.10 -7.13 -3.72
CA ILE A 285 -3.75 -5.85 -4.03
C ILE A 285 -3.60 -5.51 -5.51
N ARG A 286 -2.40 -5.62 -6.07
CA ARG A 286 -2.13 -5.33 -7.48
C ARG A 286 -2.84 -6.30 -8.42
N THR A 287 -2.84 -7.59 -8.10
CA THR A 287 -3.55 -8.57 -8.93
C THR A 287 -5.05 -8.27 -8.98
N TYR A 288 -5.64 -7.85 -7.87
CA TYR A 288 -7.03 -7.43 -7.85
C TYR A 288 -7.26 -6.17 -8.69
N ASN A 289 -6.54 -5.09 -8.39
CA ASN A 289 -6.78 -3.77 -9.00
C ASN A 289 -6.37 -3.69 -10.46
N ASP A 290 -5.22 -4.26 -10.83
CA ASP A 290 -4.65 -4.10 -12.16
C ASP A 290 -5.20 -5.08 -13.18
N VAL A 291 -5.61 -6.27 -12.71
CA VAL A 291 -5.96 -7.38 -13.60
C VAL A 291 -7.39 -7.88 -13.37
N PHE A 292 -7.67 -8.39 -12.17
CA PHE A 292 -8.91 -9.10 -11.90
C PHE A 292 -10.16 -8.20 -12.02
N LYS A 293 -10.16 -7.04 -11.36
CA LYS A 293 -11.25 -6.05 -11.39
C LYS A 293 -11.55 -5.56 -12.81
N LYS A 294 -10.56 -5.50 -13.69
CA LYS A 294 -10.68 -5.08 -15.09
C LYS A 294 -11.19 -6.19 -16.00
N GLY A 295 -11.36 -7.41 -15.47
CA GLY A 295 -11.71 -8.59 -16.28
C GLY A 295 -10.59 -9.02 -17.23
N GLU A 296 -9.37 -8.58 -16.97
CA GLU A 296 -8.19 -8.93 -17.73
C GLU A 296 -7.59 -10.25 -17.20
N LYS A 297 -6.63 -10.80 -17.93
CA LYS A 297 -5.79 -11.89 -17.45
C LYS A 297 -4.36 -11.40 -17.32
N PRO A 298 -3.56 -11.97 -16.40
CA PRO A 298 -2.13 -11.73 -16.41
C PRO A 298 -1.56 -11.97 -17.80
N GLN A 299 -0.70 -11.09 -18.27
CA GLN A 299 -0.12 -11.21 -19.60
C GLN A 299 0.83 -12.41 -19.63
N SER A 300 0.53 -13.41 -20.47
CA SER A 300 1.43 -14.53 -20.67
C SER A 300 2.66 -14.10 -21.48
N TYR A 301 3.77 -14.85 -21.30
CA TYR A 301 4.97 -14.64 -22.12
C TYR A 301 4.68 -14.82 -23.62
N GLU A 302 3.87 -15.82 -23.99
CA GLU A 302 3.48 -16.08 -25.37
C GLU A 302 2.70 -14.92 -25.99
N ASP A 303 1.79 -14.30 -25.25
CA ASP A 303 1.03 -13.14 -25.71
C ASP A 303 1.93 -11.92 -25.87
N PHE A 304 2.83 -11.69 -24.91
CA PHE A 304 3.82 -10.63 -24.99
C PHE A 304 4.76 -10.85 -26.18
N ALA A 305 5.35 -12.02 -26.30
CA ALA A 305 6.25 -12.36 -27.40
C ALA A 305 5.57 -12.20 -28.77
N ARG A 306 4.31 -12.59 -28.88
CA ARG A 306 3.51 -12.41 -30.10
C ARG A 306 3.30 -10.92 -30.42
N LYS A 307 2.97 -10.09 -29.43
CA LYS A 307 2.85 -8.64 -29.62
C LYS A 307 4.16 -8.03 -30.10
N ILE A 308 5.27 -8.32 -29.42
CA ILE A 308 6.58 -7.76 -29.75
C ILE A 308 7.08 -8.25 -31.11
N SER A 309 6.93 -9.53 -31.42
CA SER A 309 7.34 -10.07 -32.74
C SER A 309 6.54 -9.46 -33.90
N GLY A 310 5.28 -9.09 -33.65
CA GLY A 310 4.41 -8.44 -34.64
C GLY A 310 4.73 -6.96 -34.91
N ILE A 311 5.58 -6.31 -34.11
CA ILE A 311 5.93 -4.89 -34.33
C ILE A 311 6.77 -4.79 -35.60
N SER A 312 6.32 -3.95 -36.56
CA SER A 312 7.07 -3.62 -37.77
C SER A 312 8.10 -2.52 -37.51
N GLU A 313 9.11 -2.40 -38.41
CA GLU A 313 10.08 -1.30 -38.35
C GLU A 313 9.39 0.07 -38.36
N GLU A 314 8.36 0.25 -39.18
CA GLU A 314 7.58 1.50 -39.26
C GLU A 314 6.91 1.81 -37.92
N GLN A 315 6.30 0.83 -37.28
CA GLN A 315 5.69 0.98 -35.95
C GLN A 315 6.73 1.33 -34.88
N PHE A 316 7.87 0.67 -34.89
CA PHE A 316 8.97 0.96 -33.96
C PHE A 316 9.46 2.39 -34.11
N GLN A 317 9.72 2.85 -35.35
CA GLN A 317 10.13 4.23 -35.62
C GLN A 317 9.06 5.25 -35.19
N LYS A 318 7.79 4.92 -35.36
CA LYS A 318 6.67 5.74 -34.88
C LYS A 318 6.65 5.85 -33.36
N PHE A 319 6.87 4.75 -32.64
CA PHE A 319 6.96 4.76 -31.17
C PHE A 319 8.12 5.63 -30.69
N LEU A 320 9.30 5.47 -31.30
CA LEU A 320 10.45 6.35 -31.00
C LEU A 320 10.14 7.82 -31.26
N ALA A 321 9.44 8.13 -32.34
CA ALA A 321 9.09 9.52 -32.68
C ALA A 321 8.11 10.14 -31.69
N GLN A 322 7.26 9.34 -31.02
CA GLN A 322 6.22 9.79 -30.12
C GLN A 322 6.61 9.81 -28.65
N SER A 323 7.72 9.20 -28.27
CA SER A 323 8.12 9.03 -26.87
C SER A 323 9.60 9.35 -26.65
N GLU A 324 9.87 10.52 -26.08
CA GLU A 324 11.25 10.90 -25.69
C GLU A 324 11.82 9.96 -24.61
N SER A 325 10.99 9.48 -23.69
CA SER A 325 11.41 8.52 -22.67
C SER A 325 11.82 7.18 -23.29
N LEU A 326 11.09 6.70 -24.30
CA LEU A 326 11.46 5.49 -25.02
C LEU A 326 12.78 5.67 -25.81
N LYS A 327 12.97 6.83 -26.44
CA LYS A 327 14.25 7.15 -27.11
C LYS A 327 15.42 7.11 -26.12
N ALA A 328 15.27 7.82 -24.99
CA ALA A 328 16.30 7.84 -23.95
C ALA A 328 16.62 6.42 -23.45
N ARG A 329 15.60 5.60 -23.25
CA ARG A 329 15.76 4.21 -22.83
C ARG A 329 16.43 3.33 -23.88
N CYS A 330 16.10 3.53 -25.16
CA CYS A 330 16.78 2.81 -26.27
C CYS A 330 18.28 3.19 -26.34
N VAL A 331 18.61 4.46 -26.14
CA VAL A 331 20.02 4.91 -26.07
C VAL A 331 20.74 4.27 -24.88
N GLU A 332 20.14 4.29 -23.69
CA GLU A 332 20.70 3.69 -22.47
C GLU A 332 20.98 2.18 -22.63
N LEU A 333 20.08 1.47 -23.31
CA LEU A 333 20.16 0.03 -23.53
C LEU A 333 20.88 -0.37 -24.84
N GLU A 334 21.48 0.60 -25.56
CA GLU A 334 22.16 0.38 -26.83
C GLU A 334 21.26 -0.29 -27.90
N ILE A 335 19.96 0.01 -27.88
CA ILE A 335 18.99 -0.51 -28.85
C ILE A 335 19.06 0.37 -30.11
N THR A 336 19.59 -0.20 -31.18
CA THR A 336 19.78 0.51 -32.46
C THR A 336 18.88 -0.01 -33.58
N THR A 337 18.39 -1.23 -33.45
CA THR A 337 17.53 -1.90 -34.44
C THR A 337 16.24 -2.40 -33.81
N ILE A 338 15.23 -2.69 -34.63
CA ILE A 338 14.01 -3.35 -34.17
C ILE A 338 14.29 -4.75 -33.59
N GLU A 339 15.30 -5.43 -34.09
CA GLU A 339 15.66 -6.75 -33.56
C GLU A 339 16.28 -6.64 -32.18
N ASP A 340 17.15 -5.65 -31.93
CA ASP A 340 17.64 -5.34 -30.58
C ASP A 340 16.48 -5.01 -29.66
N PHE A 341 15.53 -4.20 -30.13
CA PHE A 341 14.34 -3.84 -29.36
C PHE A 341 13.51 -5.08 -28.99
N LYS A 342 13.28 -5.99 -29.94
CA LYS A 342 12.53 -7.24 -29.68
C LYS A 342 13.24 -8.12 -28.66
N ASN A 343 14.54 -8.32 -28.84
CA ASN A 343 15.35 -9.14 -27.95
C ASN A 343 15.39 -8.56 -26.53
N LYS A 344 15.66 -7.25 -26.41
CA LYS A 344 15.70 -6.59 -25.10
C LYS A 344 14.32 -6.53 -24.44
N SER A 345 13.25 -6.39 -25.21
CA SER A 345 11.89 -6.44 -24.69
C SER A 345 11.55 -7.83 -24.15
N GLN A 346 11.98 -8.91 -24.81
CA GLN A 346 11.81 -10.27 -24.31
C GLN A 346 12.61 -10.50 -23.02
N GLU A 347 13.90 -10.10 -23.00
CA GLU A 347 14.71 -10.17 -21.78
C GLU A 347 14.09 -9.39 -20.63
N TYR A 348 13.54 -8.20 -20.93
CA TYR A 348 12.86 -7.38 -19.94
C TYR A 348 11.62 -8.08 -19.39
N PHE A 349 10.77 -8.64 -20.25
CA PHE A 349 9.57 -9.36 -19.81
C PHE A 349 9.90 -10.55 -18.93
N GLU A 350 10.84 -11.39 -19.34
CA GLU A 350 11.26 -12.56 -18.54
C GLU A 350 11.79 -12.15 -17.16
N ARG A 351 12.47 -11.02 -17.09
CA ARG A 351 13.14 -10.54 -15.89
C ARG A 351 12.25 -9.75 -14.95
N PHE A 352 11.31 -8.97 -15.49
CA PHE A 352 10.59 -7.95 -14.73
C PHE A 352 9.06 -8.10 -14.78
N GLU A 353 8.49 -8.67 -15.85
CA GLU A 353 7.05 -8.75 -16.02
C GLU A 353 6.48 -10.12 -15.68
N LYS A 354 7.24 -11.21 -15.91
CA LYS A 354 6.81 -12.56 -15.58
C LYS A 354 6.71 -12.69 -14.05
N ASN A 355 5.50 -12.79 -13.55
CA ASN A 355 5.22 -12.84 -12.13
C ASN A 355 4.34 -14.05 -11.80
N GLN A 356 5.00 -15.15 -11.41
CA GLN A 356 4.31 -16.41 -11.07
C GLN A 356 3.45 -16.27 -9.81
N LEU A 357 3.80 -15.36 -8.90
CA LEU A 357 2.98 -15.07 -7.74
C LEU A 357 1.66 -14.42 -8.15
N ARG A 358 1.69 -13.52 -9.14
CA ARG A 358 0.49 -12.91 -9.74
C ARG A 358 -0.43 -13.95 -10.37
N ASP A 359 0.13 -14.87 -11.14
CA ASP A 359 -0.65 -15.93 -11.79
C ASP A 359 -1.38 -16.79 -10.75
N LEU A 360 -0.67 -17.20 -9.70
CA LEU A 360 -1.25 -17.97 -8.59
C LEU A 360 -2.38 -17.21 -7.88
N ILE A 361 -2.18 -15.93 -7.55
CA ILE A 361 -3.16 -15.10 -6.87
C ILE A 361 -4.37 -14.84 -7.78
N PHE A 362 -4.16 -14.65 -9.08
CA PHE A 362 -5.22 -14.49 -10.05
C PHE A 362 -6.14 -15.72 -10.11
N GLU A 363 -5.57 -16.93 -10.11
CA GLU A 363 -6.35 -18.17 -10.04
C GLU A 363 -7.20 -18.25 -8.76
N ILE A 364 -6.66 -17.79 -7.63
CA ILE A 364 -7.39 -17.73 -6.36
C ILE A 364 -8.58 -16.78 -6.47
N TYR A 365 -8.40 -15.60 -7.06
CA TYR A 365 -9.50 -14.66 -7.29
C TYR A 365 -10.57 -15.23 -8.23
N GLN A 366 -10.16 -15.91 -9.31
CA GLN A 366 -11.10 -16.55 -10.22
C GLN A 366 -11.92 -17.64 -9.53
N GLU A 367 -11.28 -18.51 -8.75
CA GLU A 367 -11.98 -19.55 -8.01
C GLU A 367 -12.92 -18.96 -6.97
N TYR A 368 -12.50 -17.91 -6.25
CA TYR A 368 -13.35 -17.22 -5.29
C TYR A 368 -14.59 -16.60 -5.96
N SER A 369 -14.42 -15.92 -7.08
CA SER A 369 -15.53 -15.23 -7.76
C SER A 369 -16.49 -16.16 -8.47
N ASN A 370 -16.07 -17.37 -8.86
CA ASN A 370 -16.88 -18.35 -9.57
C ASN A 370 -17.71 -19.26 -8.62
N ARG A 371 -17.63 -19.00 -7.31
CA ARG A 371 -18.44 -19.77 -6.35
C ARG A 371 -19.92 -19.39 -6.39
N PRO A 372 -20.82 -20.32 -6.00
CA PRO A 372 -22.22 -19.99 -5.88
C PRO A 372 -22.48 -18.83 -4.90
N ASP A 373 -23.42 -17.94 -5.22
CA ASP A 373 -23.77 -16.76 -4.39
C ASP A 373 -24.23 -17.10 -2.96
N ASN A 374 -24.67 -18.33 -2.73
CA ASN A 374 -25.12 -18.80 -1.43
C ASN A 374 -23.98 -19.29 -0.51
N GLU A 375 -22.73 -19.27 -0.95
CA GLU A 375 -21.62 -19.57 -0.06
C GLU A 375 -21.38 -18.44 0.92
N THR A 376 -21.43 -18.78 2.20
CA THR A 376 -21.28 -17.84 3.32
C THR A 376 -19.83 -17.53 3.66
N GLU A 377 -18.89 -18.18 2.97
CA GLU A 377 -17.46 -18.01 3.22
C GLU A 377 -16.94 -16.68 2.66
N ASN A 378 -16.25 -15.91 3.47
CA ASN A 378 -15.57 -14.68 3.05
C ASN A 378 -14.20 -14.97 2.40
N PHE A 379 -13.61 -13.96 1.77
CA PHE A 379 -12.33 -14.10 1.08
C PHE A 379 -11.20 -14.55 2.02
N GLU A 380 -11.16 -14.06 3.25
CA GLU A 380 -10.17 -14.47 4.25
C GLU A 380 -10.17 -16.00 4.46
N ARG A 381 -11.33 -16.57 4.79
CA ARG A 381 -11.44 -18.01 5.03
C ARG A 381 -11.07 -18.82 3.80
N PHE A 382 -11.52 -18.34 2.64
CA PHE A 382 -11.19 -18.98 1.37
C PHE A 382 -9.68 -19.02 1.12
N VAL A 383 -8.99 -17.89 1.27
CA VAL A 383 -7.53 -17.79 1.07
C VAL A 383 -6.80 -18.69 2.07
N LEU A 384 -7.15 -18.62 3.36
CA LEU A 384 -6.53 -19.45 4.39
C LEU A 384 -6.67 -20.94 4.11
N ALA A 385 -7.80 -21.37 3.55
CA ALA A 385 -8.03 -22.77 3.20
C ALA A 385 -7.31 -23.22 1.91
N LYS A 386 -7.04 -22.34 0.97
CA LYS A 386 -6.60 -22.70 -0.38
C LYS A 386 -5.15 -22.35 -0.71
N PHE A 387 -4.63 -21.24 -0.16
CA PHE A 387 -3.33 -20.71 -0.57
C PHE A 387 -2.17 -21.63 -0.20
N SER A 388 -2.11 -22.08 1.07
CA SER A 388 -1.02 -22.93 1.57
C SER A 388 -0.87 -24.26 0.83
N ALA A 389 -1.98 -24.78 0.26
CA ALA A 389 -1.95 -26.01 -0.52
C ALA A 389 -1.40 -25.84 -1.94
N ARG A 390 -1.24 -24.61 -2.43
CA ARG A 390 -0.77 -24.28 -3.77
C ARG A 390 0.66 -23.78 -3.82
N ILE A 391 1.15 -23.29 -2.69
CA ILE A 391 2.56 -22.94 -2.48
C ILE A 391 3.30 -24.19 -1.99
#